data_592d75b6a63ca8ed1da8cf722d6b3698
#
_entry.id   592d75b6a63ca8ed1da8cf722d6b3698
#
_cell.length_a   1.000
_cell.length_b   1.000
_cell.length_c   1.000
_cell.angle_alpha   90.00
_cell.angle_beta   90.00
_cell.angle_gamma   90.00
#
_symmetry.space_group_name_H-M   'P 1'
#
loop_
_entity.id
_entity.type
_entity.pdbx_description
1 polymer ?
#
loop_
_entity_poly.entity_id
_entity_poly.type
_entity_poly.pdbx_seq_one_letter_code
_entity_poly.pdbx_strand_id
1 'polypeptide(L)'
;MVFRDPYRFKKRTELFIAAEGIHTGQSGYCGKKAQLNIGNVLPVGTMPEGTIVCCLEEKPGDRGKLARASGNYATVISHNPETKKTRVKLPSGSKKVISSANRAVVGVVAGGGRIDKPILKAGCAYHKYKAKRNCWPLVRGVAMNPVEHPFGGGNHQHIS
;
A
#
# COMPACT_ATOMS: atom_id res chain seq x y z
N MET A 1 -13.29 -10.11 -2.53
CA MET A 1 -13.46 -11.57 -2.35
C MET A 1 -14.87 -11.86 -1.89
N VAL A 2 -15.39 -13.02 -2.25
CA VAL A 2 -16.75 -13.45 -1.89
C VAL A 2 -16.67 -14.57 -0.87
N PHE A 3 -17.31 -14.40 0.27
CA PHE A 3 -17.36 -15.38 1.35
C PHE A 3 -18.76 -15.92 1.51
N ARG A 4 -18.89 -17.17 1.93
CA ARG A 4 -20.14 -17.74 2.36
C ARG A 4 -20.51 -17.20 3.75
N ASP A 5 -21.76 -16.75 3.94
CA ASP A 5 -22.27 -16.44 5.27
C ASP A 5 -22.56 -17.76 6.02
N PRO A 6 -21.98 -17.98 7.22
CA PRO A 6 -22.19 -19.21 7.97
C PRO A 6 -23.61 -19.35 8.55
N TYR A 7 -24.37 -18.27 8.68
CA TYR A 7 -25.67 -18.25 9.33
C TYR A 7 -26.86 -18.07 8.38
N ARG A 8 -26.60 -17.54 7.17
CA ARG A 8 -27.67 -17.22 6.21
C ARG A 8 -27.28 -17.71 4.82
N PHE A 9 -28.25 -18.05 4.00
CA PHE A 9 -28.06 -18.35 2.58
C PHE A 9 -27.78 -17.07 1.80
N LYS A 10 -26.63 -16.45 2.08
CA LYS A 10 -26.20 -15.19 1.49
C LYS A 10 -24.67 -15.20 1.29
N LYS A 11 -24.22 -14.54 0.25
CA LYS A 11 -22.79 -14.27 0.03
C LYS A 11 -22.42 -12.92 0.65
N ARG A 12 -21.30 -12.87 1.34
CA ARG A 12 -20.69 -11.62 1.82
C ARG A 12 -19.51 -11.26 0.92
N THR A 13 -19.45 -10.02 0.46
CA THR A 13 -18.34 -9.50 -0.33
C THR A 13 -17.50 -8.57 0.53
N GLU A 14 -16.19 -8.76 0.48
CA GLU A 14 -15.21 -7.91 1.16
C GLU A 14 -14.16 -7.41 0.16
N LEU A 15 -13.71 -6.17 0.35
CA LEU A 15 -12.70 -5.55 -0.49
C LEU A 15 -11.30 -5.99 -0.03
N PHE A 16 -10.55 -6.58 -0.95
CA PHE A 16 -9.15 -6.96 -0.75
C PHE A 16 -8.27 -6.22 -1.74
N ILE A 17 -7.05 -5.90 -1.33
CA ILE A 17 -6.03 -5.44 -2.26
C ILE A 17 -5.49 -6.66 -2.99
N ALA A 18 -5.45 -6.59 -4.32
CA ALA A 18 -4.94 -7.67 -5.15
C ALA A 18 -3.43 -7.84 -4.95
N ALA A 19 -3.02 -9.04 -4.54
CA ALA A 19 -1.63 -9.44 -4.59
C ALA A 19 -1.23 -9.77 -6.05
N GLU A 20 0.03 -9.60 -6.39
CA GLU A 20 0.54 -9.94 -7.71
C GLU A 20 0.43 -11.45 -7.95
N GLY A 21 -0.08 -11.82 -9.12
CA GLY A 21 -0.24 -13.21 -9.53
C GLY A 21 -1.58 -13.85 -9.19
N ILE A 22 -2.49 -13.18 -8.48
CA ILE A 22 -3.84 -13.69 -8.27
C ILE A 22 -4.73 -13.41 -9.49
N HIS A 23 -5.72 -14.24 -9.71
CA HIS A 23 -6.65 -14.12 -10.84
C HIS A 23 -8.11 -14.35 -10.41
N THR A 24 -9.05 -13.96 -11.26
CA THR A 24 -10.48 -14.20 -11.06
C THR A 24 -10.77 -15.69 -11.04
N GLY A 25 -11.66 -16.12 -10.14
CA GLY A 25 -11.98 -17.55 -9.95
C GLY A 25 -11.04 -18.28 -9.00
N GLN A 26 -9.93 -17.69 -8.59
CA GLN A 26 -9.03 -18.29 -7.61
C GLN A 26 -9.68 -18.34 -6.21
N SER A 27 -9.55 -19.46 -5.53
CA SER A 27 -9.95 -19.60 -4.14
C SER A 27 -8.85 -19.07 -3.22
N GLY A 28 -9.21 -18.19 -2.29
CA GLY A 28 -8.32 -17.68 -1.25
C GLY A 28 -8.79 -18.08 0.13
N TYR A 29 -7.86 -18.37 1.01
CA TYR A 29 -8.15 -18.76 2.39
C TYR A 29 -7.72 -17.66 3.36
N CYS A 30 -8.60 -17.40 4.34
CA CYS A 30 -8.35 -16.44 5.40
C CYS A 30 -8.44 -17.16 6.75
N GLY A 31 -7.35 -17.22 7.49
CA GLY A 31 -7.34 -17.82 8.83
C GLY A 31 -5.98 -18.35 9.27
N LYS A 32 -5.91 -18.73 10.54
CA LYS A 32 -4.68 -19.20 11.18
C LYS A 32 -4.10 -20.48 10.55
N LYS A 33 -4.95 -21.35 9.98
CA LYS A 33 -4.56 -22.61 9.36
C LYS A 33 -4.41 -22.52 7.83
N ALA A 34 -4.52 -21.31 7.24
CA ALA A 34 -4.33 -21.14 5.81
C ALA A 34 -2.88 -21.46 5.41
N GLN A 35 -2.70 -22.01 4.22
CA GLN A 35 -1.37 -22.24 3.66
C GLN A 35 -0.71 -20.93 3.24
N LEU A 36 0.62 -20.91 3.21
CA LEU A 36 1.42 -19.75 2.82
C LEU A 36 1.46 -19.61 1.28
N ASN A 37 0.28 -19.43 0.68
CA ASN A 37 0.14 -19.19 -0.76
C ASN A 37 -0.18 -17.72 -1.01
N ILE A 38 0.25 -17.19 -2.16
CA ILE A 38 0.00 -15.81 -2.57
C ILE A 38 -1.51 -15.53 -2.59
N GLY A 39 -1.92 -14.44 -1.95
CA GLY A 39 -3.32 -14.03 -1.84
C GLY A 39 -4.05 -14.56 -0.60
N ASN A 40 -3.48 -15.50 0.14
CA ASN A 40 -4.04 -15.96 1.40
C ASN A 40 -3.80 -14.96 2.53
N VAL A 41 -4.67 -14.94 3.51
CA VAL A 41 -4.60 -14.06 4.68
C VAL A 41 -4.34 -14.88 5.93
N LEU A 42 -3.23 -14.59 6.60
CA LEU A 42 -2.82 -15.27 7.82
C LEU A 42 -2.44 -14.25 8.91
N PRO A 43 -2.50 -14.64 10.19
CA PRO A 43 -1.86 -13.90 11.26
C PRO A 43 -0.34 -13.86 11.06
N VAL A 44 0.27 -12.70 11.25
CA VAL A 44 1.71 -12.51 11.01
C VAL A 44 2.57 -13.45 11.88
N GLY A 45 2.12 -13.73 13.10
CA GLY A 45 2.83 -14.62 14.02
C GLY A 45 2.90 -16.09 13.58
N THR A 46 2.11 -16.51 12.58
CA THR A 46 2.15 -17.87 12.02
C THR A 46 3.01 -17.98 10.77
N MET A 47 3.49 -16.86 10.25
CA MET A 47 4.31 -16.82 9.05
C MET A 47 5.79 -17.02 9.40
N PRO A 48 6.57 -17.72 8.57
CA PRO A 48 8.02 -17.78 8.75
C PRO A 48 8.69 -16.40 8.66
N GLU A 49 9.82 -16.26 9.32
CA GLU A 49 10.67 -15.08 9.15
C GLU A 49 11.14 -14.96 7.68
N GLY A 50 11.26 -13.74 7.18
CA GLY A 50 11.56 -13.48 5.77
C GLY A 50 10.34 -13.47 4.85
N THR A 51 9.14 -13.83 5.31
CA THR A 51 7.92 -13.82 4.49
C THR A 51 7.60 -12.40 4.01
N ILE A 52 7.30 -12.30 2.71
CA ILE A 52 6.84 -11.07 2.07
C ILE A 52 5.33 -11.00 2.18
N VAL A 53 4.83 -9.89 2.72
CA VAL A 53 3.41 -9.66 2.98
C VAL A 53 2.97 -8.28 2.52
N CYS A 54 1.71 -8.11 2.21
CA CYS A 54 1.09 -6.83 1.90
C CYS A 54 -0.22 -6.64 2.69
N CYS A 55 -0.80 -5.45 2.59
CA CYS A 55 -2.04 -5.10 3.28
C CYS A 55 -2.02 -5.51 4.77
N LEU A 56 -0.94 -5.16 5.46
CA LEU A 56 -0.69 -5.54 6.84
C LEU A 56 -1.54 -4.71 7.81
N GLU A 57 -2.17 -5.36 8.77
CA GLU A 57 -2.91 -4.69 9.85
C GLU A 57 -1.94 -3.99 10.83
N GLU A 58 -2.28 -2.77 11.21
CA GLU A 58 -1.58 -2.04 12.28
C GLU A 58 -2.12 -2.44 13.65
N LYS A 59 -3.44 -2.58 13.75
CA LYS A 59 -4.17 -3.13 14.91
C LYS A 59 -5.01 -4.31 14.44
N PRO A 60 -5.25 -5.31 15.28
CA PRO A 60 -6.08 -6.45 14.90
C PRO A 60 -7.48 -5.98 14.46
N GLY A 61 -7.94 -6.42 13.29
CA GLY A 61 -9.26 -6.12 12.76
C GLY A 61 -9.42 -4.80 12.01
N ASP A 62 -8.33 -4.05 11.74
CA ASP A 62 -8.38 -2.77 11.01
C ASP A 62 -8.43 -2.91 9.47
N ARG A 63 -8.51 -4.12 8.95
CA ARG A 63 -8.60 -4.47 7.52
C ARG A 63 -7.35 -4.10 6.71
N GLY A 64 -6.23 -3.88 7.35
CA GLY A 64 -4.95 -3.53 6.72
C GLY A 64 -4.78 -2.04 6.49
N LYS A 65 -3.68 -1.52 7.00
CA LYS A 65 -3.28 -0.10 6.93
C LYS A 65 -1.90 0.08 6.28
N LEU A 66 -1.02 -0.89 6.39
CA LEU A 66 0.38 -0.80 6.01
C LEU A 66 0.65 -1.58 4.71
N ALA A 67 1.63 -1.14 3.91
CA ALA A 67 2.07 -1.77 2.66
C ALA A 67 0.92 -2.04 1.68
N ARG A 68 0.17 -1.01 1.32
CA ARG A 68 -1.04 -1.10 0.46
C ARG A 68 -0.85 -0.52 -0.94
N ALA A 69 0.14 0.32 -1.16
CA ALA A 69 0.36 0.93 -2.47
C ALA A 69 0.93 -0.06 -3.48
N SER A 70 0.66 0.18 -4.77
CA SER A 70 1.08 -0.69 -5.88
C SER A 70 2.57 -1.02 -5.83
N GLY A 71 2.91 -2.31 -5.93
CA GLY A 71 4.27 -2.81 -5.90
C GLY A 71 4.94 -2.84 -4.53
N ASN A 72 4.26 -2.39 -3.47
CA ASN A 72 4.82 -2.35 -2.13
C ASN A 72 4.55 -3.64 -1.35
N TYR A 73 5.45 -3.91 -0.41
CA TYR A 73 5.38 -5.05 0.48
C TYR A 73 6.07 -4.74 1.80
N ALA A 74 5.78 -5.51 2.82
CA ALA A 74 6.51 -5.54 4.07
C ALA A 74 7.16 -6.92 4.25
N THR A 75 8.22 -7.00 5.03
CA THR A 75 8.93 -8.26 5.31
C THR A 75 8.87 -8.55 6.80
N VAL A 76 8.51 -9.77 7.14
CA VAL A 76 8.57 -10.27 8.52
C VAL A 76 10.04 -10.47 8.89
N ILE A 77 10.52 -9.81 9.95
CA ILE A 77 11.93 -9.87 10.35
C ILE A 77 12.12 -10.96 11.42
N SER A 78 11.35 -10.87 12.51
CA SER A 78 11.50 -11.76 13.67
C SER A 78 10.23 -11.81 14.50
N HIS A 79 10.09 -12.89 15.24
CA HIS A 79 9.00 -13.10 16.18
C HIS A 79 9.52 -13.12 17.62
N ASN A 80 8.73 -12.57 18.53
CA ASN A 80 8.94 -12.75 19.96
C ASN A 80 7.72 -13.52 20.52
N PRO A 81 7.87 -14.81 20.80
CA PRO A 81 6.76 -15.64 21.28
C PRO A 81 6.31 -15.24 22.70
N GLU A 82 7.22 -14.78 23.56
CA GLU A 82 6.92 -14.39 24.94
C GLU A 82 5.97 -13.19 25.00
N THR A 83 6.27 -12.14 24.21
CA THR A 83 5.47 -10.91 24.17
C THR A 83 4.35 -10.96 23.15
N LYS A 84 4.25 -12.03 22.35
CA LYS A 84 3.31 -12.17 21.22
C LYS A 84 3.38 -10.99 20.24
N LYS A 85 4.60 -10.53 19.96
CA LYS A 85 4.88 -9.44 19.03
C LYS A 85 5.74 -9.90 17.89
N THR A 86 5.55 -9.27 16.73
CA THR A 86 6.33 -9.54 15.51
C THR A 86 6.92 -8.25 15.01
N ARG A 87 8.19 -8.30 14.63
CA ARG A 87 8.91 -7.16 14.03
C ARG A 87 8.84 -7.26 12.51
N VAL A 88 8.41 -6.19 11.86
CA VAL A 88 8.27 -6.12 10.41
C VAL A 88 9.03 -4.93 9.85
N LYS A 89 9.58 -5.08 8.64
CA LYS A 89 10.18 -4.00 7.85
C LYS A 89 9.13 -3.48 6.88
N LEU A 90 8.83 -2.19 6.95
CA LEU A 90 7.89 -1.50 6.07
C LEU A 90 8.55 -1.06 4.75
N PRO A 91 7.77 -0.70 3.71
CA PRO A 91 8.31 -0.20 2.44
C PRO A 91 9.18 1.05 2.58
N SER A 92 8.94 1.87 3.59
CA SER A 92 9.77 3.04 3.93
C SER A 92 11.16 2.69 4.47
N GLY A 93 11.44 1.41 4.71
CA GLY A 93 12.66 0.95 5.39
C GLY A 93 12.55 0.94 6.92
N SER A 94 11.56 1.59 7.50
CA SER A 94 11.34 1.61 8.94
C SER A 94 10.95 0.23 9.47
N LYS A 95 11.39 -0.09 10.69
CA LYS A 95 11.06 -1.33 11.40
C LYS A 95 9.97 -1.02 12.42
N LYS A 96 8.89 -1.75 12.37
CA LYS A 96 7.76 -1.60 13.31
C LYS A 96 7.50 -2.91 14.05
N VAL A 97 7.17 -2.80 15.34
CA VAL A 97 6.74 -3.93 16.16
C VAL A 97 5.23 -3.89 16.27
N ILE A 98 4.59 -4.99 15.89
CA ILE A 98 3.13 -5.15 15.88
C ILE A 98 2.71 -6.40 16.63
N SER A 99 1.44 -6.53 16.94
CA SER A 99 0.90 -7.76 17.53
C SER A 99 1.01 -8.93 16.53
N SER A 100 1.40 -10.10 17.01
CA SER A 100 1.44 -11.33 16.19
C SER A 100 0.06 -11.79 15.71
N ALA A 101 -1.02 -11.30 16.33
CA ALA A 101 -2.40 -11.54 15.92
C ALA A 101 -2.82 -10.71 14.69
N ASN A 102 -2.08 -9.66 14.34
CA ASN A 102 -2.35 -8.86 13.15
C ASN A 102 -2.28 -9.73 11.91
N ARG A 103 -3.22 -9.52 10.99
CA ARG A 103 -3.29 -10.29 9.74
C ARG A 103 -2.58 -9.54 8.62
N ALA A 104 -2.10 -10.29 7.67
CA ALA A 104 -1.53 -9.77 6.44
C ALA A 104 -1.88 -10.68 5.27
N VAL A 105 -1.83 -10.14 4.07
CA VAL A 105 -1.96 -10.90 2.81
C VAL A 105 -0.57 -11.32 2.36
N VAL A 106 -0.41 -12.57 1.98
CA VAL A 106 0.87 -13.08 1.46
C VAL A 106 1.10 -12.57 0.04
N GLY A 107 2.28 -12.02 -0.20
CA GLY A 107 2.70 -11.54 -1.52
C GLY A 107 2.96 -10.03 -1.57
N VAL A 108 3.12 -9.53 -2.78
CA VAL A 108 3.38 -8.12 -3.12
C VAL A 108 2.11 -7.52 -3.68
N VAL A 109 1.84 -6.24 -3.45
CA VAL A 109 0.70 -5.56 -4.07
C VAL A 109 0.90 -5.50 -5.58
N ALA A 110 -0.12 -5.87 -6.35
CA ALA A 110 -0.10 -5.81 -7.80
C ALA A 110 0.10 -4.38 -8.34
N GLY A 111 0.59 -4.26 -9.56
CA GLY A 111 0.80 -2.98 -10.23
C GLY A 111 2.11 -2.28 -9.87
N GLY A 112 3.16 -3.04 -9.52
CA GLY A 112 4.52 -2.53 -9.38
C GLY A 112 5.08 -1.97 -10.69
N GLY A 113 6.07 -1.07 -10.60
CA GLY A 113 6.70 -0.44 -11.77
C GLY A 113 5.88 0.64 -12.47
N ARG A 114 4.68 0.93 -12.00
CA ARG A 114 3.81 1.96 -12.62
C ARG A 114 4.43 3.36 -12.62
N ILE A 115 5.26 3.67 -11.63
CA ILE A 115 5.95 4.95 -11.51
C ILE A 115 7.18 5.06 -12.42
N ASP A 116 7.69 3.93 -12.91
CA ASP A 116 8.90 3.88 -13.75
C ASP A 116 8.62 4.38 -15.18
N LYS A 117 7.35 4.35 -15.60
CA LYS A 117 6.94 4.88 -16.90
C LYS A 117 6.98 6.41 -16.87
N PRO A 118 7.81 7.07 -17.70
CA PRO A 118 7.86 8.53 -17.77
C PRO A 118 6.56 9.10 -18.37
N ILE A 119 6.16 10.27 -17.91
CA ILE A 119 4.92 10.93 -18.38
C ILE A 119 5.08 11.50 -19.80
N LEU A 120 6.29 11.78 -20.23
CA LEU A 120 6.73 12.27 -21.55
C LEU A 120 6.18 13.65 -21.97
N LYS A 121 4.94 13.97 -21.76
CA LYS A 121 4.32 15.22 -22.23
C LYS A 121 3.33 15.83 -21.23
N ALA A 122 3.19 17.15 -21.33
CA ALA A 122 2.33 17.94 -20.44
C ALA A 122 0.87 17.50 -20.45
N GLY A 123 0.32 17.11 -21.59
CA GLY A 123 -1.06 16.62 -21.70
C GLY A 123 -1.31 15.37 -20.86
N CYS A 124 -0.36 14.43 -20.82
CA CYS A 124 -0.46 13.24 -19.97
C CYS A 124 -0.44 13.60 -18.47
N ALA A 125 0.39 14.56 -18.08
CA ALA A 125 0.41 15.07 -16.70
C ALA A 125 -0.91 15.78 -16.35
N TYR A 126 -1.40 16.62 -17.24
CA TYR A 126 -2.68 17.32 -17.06
C TYR A 126 -3.83 16.36 -16.78
N HIS A 127 -4.05 15.37 -17.66
CA HIS A 127 -5.13 14.40 -17.48
C HIS A 127 -4.95 13.50 -16.25
N LYS A 128 -3.73 13.13 -15.93
CA LYS A 128 -3.42 12.34 -14.72
C LYS A 128 -3.82 13.07 -13.44
N TYR A 129 -3.47 14.35 -13.33
CA TYR A 129 -3.70 15.11 -12.11
C TYR A 129 -5.09 15.73 -12.02
N LYS A 130 -5.73 16.04 -13.14
CA LYS A 130 -7.11 16.52 -13.18
C LYS A 130 -8.09 15.59 -12.44
N ALA A 131 -7.89 14.28 -12.55
CA ALA A 131 -8.73 13.27 -11.88
C ALA A 131 -8.38 13.04 -10.39
N LYS A 132 -7.28 13.60 -9.89
CA LYS A 132 -6.77 13.31 -8.54
C LYS A 132 -6.91 14.50 -7.60
N ARG A 133 -6.28 15.62 -7.92
CA ARG A 133 -6.25 16.85 -7.12
C ARG A 133 -5.67 18.00 -7.94
N ASN A 134 -5.89 19.22 -7.46
CA ASN A 134 -5.37 20.42 -8.09
C ASN A 134 -3.89 20.67 -7.67
N CYS A 135 -2.95 19.96 -8.28
CA CYS A 135 -1.52 20.10 -8.05
C CYS A 135 -0.71 20.31 -9.35
N TRP A 136 -1.40 20.45 -10.47
CA TRP A 136 -0.79 20.67 -11.77
C TRP A 136 -1.75 21.47 -12.67
N PRO A 137 -1.30 22.42 -13.54
CA PRO A 137 0.08 22.83 -13.83
C PRO A 137 0.80 23.52 -12.68
N LEU A 138 2.15 23.41 -12.67
CA LEU A 138 2.99 24.11 -11.72
C LEU A 138 3.45 25.44 -12.31
N VAL A 139 3.07 26.54 -11.67
CA VAL A 139 3.52 27.88 -12.05
C VAL A 139 4.87 28.13 -11.41
N ARG A 140 5.83 28.67 -12.19
CA ARG A 140 7.14 29.04 -11.65
C ARG A 140 6.99 30.23 -10.70
N GLY A 141 7.64 30.19 -9.55
CA GLY A 141 7.59 31.27 -8.56
C GLY A 141 8.04 32.64 -9.12
N VAL A 142 8.98 32.63 -10.05
CA VAL A 142 9.46 33.85 -10.73
C VAL A 142 8.38 34.55 -11.60
N ALA A 143 7.37 33.81 -12.04
CA ALA A 143 6.24 34.35 -12.80
C ALA A 143 5.08 34.86 -11.92
N MET A 144 5.21 34.74 -10.61
CA MET A 144 4.23 35.16 -9.62
C MET A 144 4.53 36.56 -9.09
N ASN A 145 3.60 37.11 -8.29
CA ASN A 145 3.79 38.36 -7.57
C ASN A 145 4.62 38.15 -6.30
N PRO A 146 5.23 39.25 -5.74
CA PRO A 146 6.05 39.15 -4.53
C PRO A 146 5.30 38.62 -3.31
N VAL A 147 3.99 38.80 -3.23
CA VAL A 147 3.13 38.33 -2.15
C VAL A 147 2.95 36.81 -2.19
N GLU A 148 3.09 36.19 -3.36
CA GLU A 148 2.80 34.78 -3.59
C GLU A 148 4.05 33.88 -3.51
N HIS A 149 5.20 34.42 -3.83
CA HIS A 149 6.45 33.65 -3.84
C HIS A 149 7.67 34.57 -3.60
N PRO A 150 8.72 34.07 -2.89
CA PRO A 150 9.95 34.87 -2.65
C PRO A 150 10.65 35.35 -3.91
N PHE A 151 10.51 34.62 -5.03
CA PHE A 151 11.09 34.96 -6.32
C PHE A 151 10.16 35.82 -7.20
N GLY A 152 8.96 36.13 -6.71
CA GLY A 152 7.97 36.89 -7.46
C GLY A 152 8.27 38.38 -7.57
N GLY A 153 7.74 38.99 -8.63
CA GLY A 153 7.86 40.42 -8.88
C GLY A 153 9.26 40.87 -9.36
N GLY A 154 9.40 42.17 -9.59
CA GLY A 154 10.67 42.78 -9.99
C GLY A 154 10.87 42.84 -11.51
N ASN A 155 11.93 43.59 -11.88
CA ASN A 155 12.45 43.71 -13.24
C ASN A 155 13.76 42.90 -13.28
N HIS A 156 14.01 42.11 -14.33
CA HIS A 156 15.15 41.20 -14.38
C HIS A 156 15.16 40.20 -13.21
N GLN A 157 14.19 39.28 -13.22
CA GLN A 157 14.02 38.29 -12.15
C GLN A 157 15.17 37.30 -12.08
N HIS A 158 15.69 37.08 -10.87
CA HIS A 158 16.73 36.12 -10.57
C HIS A 158 16.14 34.95 -9.78
N ILE A 159 16.58 33.75 -10.13
CA ILE A 159 16.32 32.52 -9.35
C ILE A 159 17.62 32.17 -8.66
N SER A 160 17.67 32.28 -7.34
CA SER A 160 18.78 31.89 -6.50
C SER A 160 18.48 30.57 -5.79
#